data_545e4ec3b9a62b0d6692c1ee6316ce40
#
_entry.id   545e4ec3b9a62b0d6692c1ee6316ce40
#
_cell.length_a   1.000
_cell.length_b   1.000
_cell.length_c   1.000
_cell.angle_alpha   90.00
_cell.angle_beta   90.00
_cell.angle_gamma   90.00
#
_symmetry.space_group_name_H-M   'P 1'
#
loop_
_entity.id
_entity.type
_entity.pdbx_description
1 polymer ?
#
loop_
_entity_poly.entity_id
_entity_poly.type
_entity_poly.pdbx_seq_one_letter_code
_entity_poly.pdbx_strand_id
1 'polypeptide(L)'
;MESVVRRFAAACAAEDPEALLEILAADVVLVSDGGGRVLAPLRPIRGAVEAARIAVTLMSAAALSIEEVNGRSGIVLRRAGRVEAVVSLEVSESLVTRIWVVLNPDKLAHWLNHGNGADPSRG
;
A
#
# COMPACT_ATOMS: atom_id res chain seq x y z
N MET A 1 -3.94 14.89 3.94
CA MET A 1 -4.00 13.56 3.35
C MET A 1 -2.65 13.12 2.84
N GLU A 2 -2.05 13.90 1.99
CA GLU A 2 -0.78 13.48 1.44
C GLU A 2 0.32 13.34 2.48
N SER A 3 0.30 14.18 3.51
CA SER A 3 1.33 14.08 4.54
C SER A 3 1.20 12.77 5.32
N VAL A 4 -0.03 12.27 5.49
CA VAL A 4 -0.22 10.98 6.15
C VAL A 4 0.31 9.86 5.27
N VAL A 5 0.08 9.94 3.95
CA VAL A 5 0.60 8.95 3.02
C VAL A 5 2.13 8.92 3.08
N ARG A 6 2.77 10.10 3.12
CA ARG A 6 4.22 10.16 3.21
C ARG A 6 4.73 9.56 4.50
N ARG A 7 4.06 9.85 5.61
CA ARG A 7 4.47 9.29 6.90
C ARG A 7 4.30 7.77 6.91
N PHE A 8 3.23 7.28 6.29
CA PHE A 8 3.00 5.85 6.19
C PHE A 8 4.14 5.19 5.40
N ALA A 9 4.46 5.75 4.22
CA ALA A 9 5.52 5.19 3.39
C ALA A 9 6.86 5.24 4.10
N ALA A 10 7.15 6.33 4.79
CA ALA A 10 8.42 6.46 5.50
C ALA A 10 8.54 5.43 6.61
N ALA A 11 7.46 5.21 7.36
CA ALA A 11 7.48 4.24 8.45
C ALA A 11 7.67 2.83 7.91
N CYS A 12 7.04 2.51 6.79
CA CYS A 12 7.22 1.20 6.19
C CYS A 12 8.64 1.03 5.64
N ALA A 13 9.18 2.07 5.02
CA ALA A 13 10.54 2.00 4.50
C ALA A 13 11.56 1.82 5.62
N ALA A 14 11.29 2.42 6.78
CA ALA A 14 12.17 2.29 7.92
C ALA A 14 11.90 1.02 8.72
N GLU A 15 10.89 0.26 8.33
CA GLU A 15 10.48 -0.95 9.04
C GLU A 15 10.18 -0.63 10.51
N ASP A 16 9.40 0.43 10.72
CA ASP A 16 9.14 0.97 12.05
C ASP A 16 7.65 0.89 12.35
N PRO A 17 7.18 -0.23 12.91
CA PRO A 17 5.75 -0.37 13.16
C PRO A 17 5.25 0.61 14.23
N GLU A 18 6.11 1.05 15.12
CA GLU A 18 5.67 2.01 16.13
C GLU A 18 5.33 3.35 15.52
N ALA A 19 6.10 3.77 14.52
CA ALA A 19 5.77 5.00 13.80
C ALA A 19 4.43 4.86 13.09
N LEU A 20 4.12 3.66 12.57
CA LEU A 20 2.83 3.44 11.96
C LEU A 20 1.71 3.56 12.98
N LEU A 21 1.92 3.06 14.19
CA LEU A 21 0.86 3.12 15.20
C LEU A 21 0.44 4.55 15.49
N GLU A 22 1.33 5.51 15.28
CA GLU A 22 0.99 6.90 15.55
C GLU A 22 0.01 7.46 14.54
N ILE A 23 -0.09 6.87 13.37
CA ILE A 23 -0.97 7.40 12.34
C ILE A 23 -2.08 6.44 11.94
N LEU A 24 -2.19 5.29 12.60
CA LEU A 24 -3.26 4.35 12.30
C LEU A 24 -4.39 4.51 13.31
N ALA A 25 -5.62 4.49 12.81
CA ALA A 25 -6.77 4.46 13.70
C ALA A 25 -6.76 3.16 14.48
N ALA A 26 -7.26 3.19 15.71
CA ALA A 26 -7.25 1.99 16.55
C ALA A 26 -8.01 0.84 15.90
N ASP A 27 -9.04 1.14 15.12
CA ASP A 27 -9.84 0.13 14.46
C ASP A 27 -9.55 0.04 12.97
N VAL A 28 -8.34 0.41 12.55
CA VAL A 28 -7.96 0.37 11.14
C VAL A 28 -8.14 -1.04 10.59
N VAL A 29 -8.48 -1.13 9.31
CA VAL A 29 -8.65 -2.40 8.63
C VAL A 29 -7.68 -2.46 7.46
N LEU A 30 -6.94 -3.54 7.35
CA LEU A 30 -6.07 -3.78 6.22
C LEU A 30 -6.66 -4.89 5.37
N VAL A 31 -6.84 -4.62 4.08
CA VAL A 31 -7.40 -5.58 3.14
C VAL A 31 -6.36 -5.84 2.07
N SER A 32 -6.12 -7.11 1.78
CA SER A 32 -5.18 -7.50 0.73
C SER A 32 -5.90 -8.24 -0.37
N ASP A 33 -5.51 -7.98 -1.60
CA ASP A 33 -6.05 -8.67 -2.75
C ASP A 33 -4.88 -9.31 -3.49
N GLY A 34 -4.69 -10.60 -3.29
CA GLY A 34 -3.58 -11.32 -3.90
C GLY A 34 -3.94 -11.99 -5.20
N GLY A 35 -5.20 -11.90 -5.63
CA GLY A 35 -5.62 -12.48 -6.88
C GLY A 35 -5.41 -13.97 -6.99
N GLY A 36 -5.17 -14.64 -5.89
CA GLY A 36 -4.93 -16.07 -5.89
C GLY A 36 -3.56 -16.47 -6.38
N ARG A 37 -2.74 -15.50 -6.77
CA ARG A 37 -1.44 -15.83 -7.33
C ARG A 37 -0.29 -15.61 -6.38
N VAL A 38 -0.47 -14.77 -5.40
CA VAL A 38 0.58 -14.49 -4.43
C VAL A 38 0.04 -14.73 -3.05
N LEU A 39 0.94 -14.97 -2.12
CA LEU A 39 0.54 -15.16 -0.75
C LEU A 39 0.12 -13.82 -0.17
N ALA A 40 -1.08 -13.77 0.33
CA ALA A 40 -1.60 -12.58 0.96
C ALA A 40 -2.66 -13.00 1.95
N PRO A 41 -2.89 -12.20 3.01
CA PRO A 41 -3.97 -12.50 3.91
C PRO A 41 -5.29 -12.51 3.15
N LEU A 42 -6.10 -13.53 3.36
CA LEU A 42 -7.39 -13.63 2.67
C LEU A 42 -8.49 -12.93 3.43
N ARG A 43 -8.26 -12.65 4.70
CA ARG A 43 -9.25 -11.98 5.51
C ARG A 43 -8.77 -10.61 5.90
N PRO A 44 -9.67 -9.66 6.09
CA PRO A 44 -9.24 -8.35 6.58
C PRO A 44 -8.53 -8.48 7.92
N ILE A 45 -7.49 -7.69 8.07
CA ILE A 45 -6.75 -7.60 9.32
C ILE A 45 -7.27 -6.38 10.06
N ARG A 46 -7.73 -6.56 11.28
CA ARG A 46 -8.32 -5.46 12.03
C ARG A 46 -7.44 -5.10 13.20
N GLY A 47 -7.38 -3.81 13.49
CA GLY A 47 -6.63 -3.31 14.62
C GLY A 47 -5.26 -2.79 14.24
N ALA A 48 -4.83 -1.73 14.93
CA ALA A 48 -3.62 -1.02 14.53
C ALA A 48 -2.36 -1.84 14.68
N VAL A 49 -2.26 -2.62 15.77
CA VAL A 49 -1.02 -3.35 16.01
C VAL A 49 -0.79 -4.41 14.94
N GLU A 50 -1.84 -5.19 14.65
CA GLU A 50 -1.68 -6.25 13.66
C GLU A 50 -1.53 -5.67 12.27
N ALA A 51 -2.28 -4.61 11.96
CA ALA A 51 -2.17 -3.98 10.65
C ALA A 51 -0.78 -3.41 10.44
N ALA A 52 -0.19 -2.80 11.48
CA ALA A 52 1.14 -2.24 11.37
C ALA A 52 2.17 -3.32 11.08
N ARG A 53 2.06 -4.44 11.79
CA ARG A 53 3.00 -5.54 11.58
C ARG A 53 2.92 -6.08 10.17
N ILE A 54 1.69 -6.28 9.69
CA ILE A 54 1.49 -6.84 8.37
C ILE A 54 1.99 -5.85 7.31
N ALA A 55 1.69 -4.57 7.48
CA ALA A 55 2.10 -3.58 6.50
C ALA A 55 3.62 -3.52 6.39
N VAL A 56 4.31 -3.49 7.53
CA VAL A 56 5.77 -3.45 7.52
C VAL A 56 6.33 -4.70 6.84
N THR A 57 5.76 -5.88 7.16
CA THR A 57 6.24 -7.12 6.58
C THR A 57 6.04 -7.15 5.07
N LEU A 58 4.88 -6.71 4.60
CA LEU A 58 4.60 -6.74 3.17
C LEU A 58 5.52 -5.80 2.39
N MET A 59 5.90 -4.69 3.00
CA MET A 59 6.67 -3.68 2.30
C MET A 59 8.15 -3.71 2.62
N SER A 60 8.58 -4.69 3.40
CA SER A 60 9.97 -4.78 3.79
C SER A 60 10.87 -4.99 2.58
N ALA A 61 11.97 -4.27 2.55
CA ALA A 61 12.99 -4.39 1.51
C ALA A 61 12.47 -4.04 0.12
N ALA A 62 11.40 -3.28 0.03
CA ALA A 62 10.87 -2.85 -1.24
C ALA A 62 11.15 -1.37 -1.45
N ALA A 63 11.16 -0.95 -2.71
CA ALA A 63 11.24 0.46 -3.02
C ALA A 63 9.83 1.01 -3.06
N LEU A 64 9.58 2.06 -2.30
CA LEU A 64 8.26 2.65 -2.19
C LEU A 64 8.27 4.03 -2.81
N SER A 65 7.25 4.34 -3.60
CA SER A 65 7.11 5.68 -4.14
C SER A 65 5.66 6.10 -4.00
N ILE A 66 5.45 7.40 -3.86
CA ILE A 66 4.11 7.93 -3.74
C ILE A 66 3.70 8.40 -5.12
N GLU A 67 2.61 7.85 -5.62
CA GLU A 67 2.14 8.13 -6.97
C GLU A 67 0.63 8.26 -6.94
N GLU A 68 0.09 8.86 -7.98
CA GLU A 68 -1.35 9.00 -8.06
C GLU A 68 -1.98 7.68 -8.45
N VAL A 69 -2.98 7.26 -7.68
CA VAL A 69 -3.72 6.03 -7.93
C VAL A 69 -5.19 6.41 -7.89
N ASN A 70 -5.85 6.35 -9.04
CA ASN A 70 -7.29 6.67 -9.13
C ASN A 70 -7.60 8.05 -8.55
N GLY A 71 -6.77 9.03 -8.87
CA GLY A 71 -7.01 10.39 -8.43
C GLY A 71 -6.60 10.71 -7.02
N ARG A 72 -5.94 9.78 -6.35
CA ARG A 72 -5.47 9.99 -4.99
C ARG A 72 -4.02 9.58 -4.88
N SER A 73 -3.35 10.09 -3.87
CA SER A 73 -2.00 9.65 -3.58
C SER A 73 -2.04 8.24 -3.05
N GLY A 74 -1.24 7.38 -3.62
CA GLY A 74 -1.08 6.00 -3.17
C GLY A 74 0.38 5.67 -3.10
N ILE A 75 0.70 4.44 -2.71
CA ILE A 75 2.07 3.98 -2.58
C ILE A 75 2.27 2.83 -3.55
N VAL A 76 3.26 2.95 -4.41
CA VAL A 76 3.61 1.89 -5.33
C VAL A 76 4.84 1.19 -4.80
N LEU A 77 4.75 -0.12 -4.70
CA LEU A 77 5.80 -0.95 -4.13
C LEU A 77 6.48 -1.72 -5.24
N ARG A 78 7.79 -1.56 -5.33
CA ARG A 78 8.56 -2.23 -6.37
C ARG A 78 9.65 -3.08 -5.77
N ARG A 79 9.91 -4.23 -6.39
CA ARG A 79 11.07 -5.05 -6.08
C ARG A 79 11.74 -5.42 -7.37
N ALA A 80 13.04 -5.30 -7.41
CA ALA A 80 13.81 -5.62 -8.61
C ALA A 80 13.25 -4.88 -9.82
N GLY A 81 12.81 -3.65 -9.61
CA GLY A 81 12.31 -2.82 -10.69
C GLY A 81 10.89 -3.12 -11.14
N ARG A 82 10.20 -4.05 -10.49
CA ARG A 82 8.86 -4.43 -10.91
C ARG A 82 7.84 -4.04 -9.85
N VAL A 83 6.69 -3.59 -10.32
CA VAL A 83 5.60 -3.25 -9.40
C VAL A 83 5.00 -4.54 -8.87
N GLU A 84 5.01 -4.68 -7.54
CA GLU A 84 4.43 -5.84 -6.90
C GLU A 84 3.12 -5.53 -6.20
N ALA A 85 2.95 -4.31 -5.78
CA ALA A 85 1.74 -3.95 -5.06
C ALA A 85 1.47 -2.47 -5.19
N VAL A 86 0.21 -2.13 -5.02
CA VAL A 86 -0.22 -0.74 -4.93
C VAL A 86 -1.04 -0.64 -3.65
N VAL A 87 -0.70 0.34 -2.83
CA VAL A 87 -1.35 0.52 -1.53
C VAL A 87 -2.12 1.82 -1.56
N SER A 88 -3.39 1.74 -1.21
CA SER A 88 -4.25 2.91 -1.07
C SER A 88 -4.65 3.06 0.38
N LEU A 89 -4.77 4.29 0.84
CA LEU A 89 -5.12 4.57 2.22
C LEU A 89 -6.39 5.39 2.27
N GLU A 90 -7.27 5.08 3.22
CA GLU A 90 -8.35 5.97 3.57
C GLU A 90 -7.96 6.67 4.86
N VAL A 91 -8.12 7.97 4.89
CA VAL A 91 -7.69 8.79 6.00
C VAL A 91 -8.87 9.60 6.50
N SER A 92 -9.07 9.61 7.82
CA SER A 92 -10.09 10.42 8.45
C SER A 92 -9.47 11.05 9.68
N GLU A 93 -9.55 12.37 9.77
CA GLU A 93 -9.03 13.12 10.93
C GLU A 93 -7.56 12.81 11.18
N SER A 94 -6.80 12.77 10.09
CA SER A 94 -5.37 12.55 10.12
C SER A 94 -4.94 11.16 10.56
N LEU A 95 -5.88 10.21 10.62
CA LEU A 95 -5.55 8.83 10.91
C LEU A 95 -5.96 7.95 9.76
N VAL A 96 -5.17 6.89 9.53
CA VAL A 96 -5.48 5.94 8.49
C VAL A 96 -6.55 5.00 9.02
N THR A 97 -7.69 4.92 8.33
CA THR A 97 -8.78 4.07 8.74
C THR A 97 -8.87 2.79 7.93
N ARG A 98 -8.26 2.77 6.75
CA ARG A 98 -8.23 1.56 5.94
C ARG A 98 -6.96 1.55 5.10
N ILE A 99 -6.35 0.37 5.00
CA ILE A 99 -5.19 0.13 4.15
C ILE A 99 -5.61 -0.91 3.13
N TRP A 100 -5.50 -0.59 1.85
CA TRP A 100 -5.90 -1.51 0.79
C TRP A 100 -4.66 -1.85 -0.01
N VAL A 101 -4.28 -3.13 -0.03
CA VAL A 101 -3.08 -3.59 -0.71
C VAL A 101 -3.50 -4.49 -1.87
N VAL A 102 -3.15 -4.11 -3.08
CA VAL A 102 -3.48 -4.88 -4.26
C VAL A 102 -2.20 -5.55 -4.75
N LEU A 103 -2.18 -6.87 -4.69
CA LEU A 103 -1.02 -7.66 -5.10
C LEU A 103 -1.25 -8.44 -6.38
N ASN A 104 -2.40 -8.25 -7.04
CA ASN A 104 -2.76 -9.02 -8.21
C ASN A 104 -2.02 -8.49 -9.43
N PRO A 105 -1.15 -9.29 -10.05
CA PRO A 105 -0.38 -8.81 -11.20
C PRO A 105 -1.23 -8.33 -12.37
N ASP A 106 -2.37 -8.97 -12.59
CA ASP A 106 -3.24 -8.56 -13.69
C ASP A 106 -3.83 -7.19 -13.45
N LYS A 107 -4.27 -6.94 -12.22
CA LYS A 107 -4.78 -5.63 -11.88
C LYS A 107 -3.69 -4.58 -11.91
N LEU A 108 -2.50 -4.94 -11.48
CA LEU A 108 -1.39 -4.01 -11.49
C LEU A 108 -1.01 -3.63 -12.92
N ALA A 109 -1.00 -4.60 -13.81
CA ALA A 109 -0.68 -4.31 -15.20
C ALA A 109 -1.71 -3.38 -15.81
N HIS A 110 -2.98 -3.62 -15.53
CA HIS A 110 -4.05 -2.78 -16.02
C HIS A 110 -3.91 -1.36 -15.49
N TRP A 111 -3.62 -1.23 -14.20
CA TRP A 111 -3.48 0.08 -13.60
C TRP A 111 -2.31 0.85 -14.20
N LEU A 112 -1.20 0.17 -14.42
CA LEU A 112 -0.04 0.83 -14.99
C LEU A 112 -0.33 1.36 -16.40
N ASN A 113 -1.09 0.59 -17.18
CA ASN A 113 -1.42 1.03 -18.53
C ASN A 113 -2.35 2.22 -18.51
N HIS A 114 -3.23 2.31 -17.56
CA HIS A 114 -4.19 3.40 -17.49
C HIS A 114 -3.73 4.55 -16.62
N GLY A 115 -3.25 4.24 -15.44
CA GLY A 115 -2.91 5.25 -14.49
C GLY A 115 -1.69 6.03 -14.90
N ASN A 116 -0.74 5.36 -15.53
CA ASN A 116 0.43 6.01 -15.94
C ASN A 116 0.28 6.54 -17.29
N GLY A 117 -0.46 5.90 -18.08
CA GLY A 117 -0.77 6.33 -19.39
C GLY A 117 0.43 6.67 -20.18
N ALA A 118 1.52 6.59 -19.56
CA ALA A 118 2.60 7.20 -20.13
C ALA A 118 3.34 6.35 -21.04
N ASP A 119 3.30 5.13 -20.91
CA ASP A 119 4.14 4.44 -21.73
C ASP A 119 3.65 3.21 -22.18
N PRO A 120 2.83 3.33 -23.07
CA PRO A 120 2.26 2.19 -23.65
C PRO A 120 3.28 1.35 -24.32
N SER A 121 4.27 1.98 -24.75
CA SER A 121 5.14 1.17 -25.50
C SER A 121 5.79 0.15 -24.70
N ARG A 122 5.82 0.48 -23.54
CA ARG A 122 6.49 -0.33 -22.82
C ARG A 122 5.61 -1.15 -22.42
N GLY A 123 4.63 -0.88 -22.58
CA GLY A 123 3.64 -1.83 -22.17
C GLY A 123 4.15 -3.03 -22.46
#